data_3be295accfc2685a86c7af150cc8a2ce
#
_entry.id   3be295accfc2685a86c7af150cc8a2ce
#
_cell.length_a   1.000
_cell.length_b   1.000
_cell.length_c   1.000
_cell.angle_alpha   90.00
_cell.angle_beta   90.00
_cell.angle_gamma   90.00
#
_symmetry.space_group_name_H-M   'P 1'
#
loop_
_entity.id
_entity.type
_entity.pdbx_description
1 polymer ?
#
loop_
_entity_poly.entity_id
_entity_poly.type
_entity_poly.pdbx_seq_one_letter_code
_entity_poly.pdbx_strand_id
1 'polypeptide(L)'
;MKQLLLLLLPFLCLCCNSSDKEYEDYSKEVLITGKVLNRDFYPQEKDLTLIVPFFRDQETKYVVPIAEDGSFSFHFSPYAKLRNVQINKFADHILVSPGDSLHVEIDFKNILNPKIFGDAEKRNQETNTFVQSGRYYIEHYSIRGDLEPEAFDAELQQEYQLRQERRLEFLEKYKPDEEIQQYTNKLLKIDYYCTLISYLNNRSWQNKDISRYNKQEIFVKVDSLFEGEIIPSNIFKLTEIVNSFISYPIYKMKKEKTTLDDIIAAYPTGKNIRQYLYAASISQSLISNDTTLFSSRQKQLDSIVHIPVLNRELHLAYQNKKDFLKNPRTVSNYMLYGNYSDMPNSKIDTDFMKPIYEILDKYKGKVIYLDFWTTSCPPCLKEMEPLKKLRKEYSPGDVVIVSICAGGSKKTWEDLVKRLDLQQPGIDCLYQTDISDENSFYKILNRLELKGYPHYLLLNREGIIVDYGTVVRPSDPRTKQKINSLL
;
A
#
# COMPACT_ATOMS: atom_id res chain seq x y z
N MET A 1 71.74 -38.42 19.41
CA MET A 1 70.75 -37.67 20.22
C MET A 1 70.97 -36.22 19.94
N LYS A 2 70.15 -35.61 19.11
CA LYS A 2 69.98 -34.17 18.93
C LYS A 2 68.48 -33.88 18.81
N GLN A 3 67.97 -33.26 19.84
CA GLN A 3 66.60 -32.82 19.88
C GLN A 3 66.38 -31.63 18.91
N LEU A 4 65.41 -31.78 18.00
CA LEU A 4 64.96 -30.74 17.08
C LEU A 4 63.88 -30.00 17.76
N LEU A 5 64.12 -28.74 18.15
CA LEU A 5 63.15 -27.80 18.76
C LEU A 5 62.37 -27.20 17.62
N LEU A 6 61.08 -27.58 17.46
CA LEU A 6 60.14 -26.92 16.55
C LEU A 6 59.61 -25.64 17.23
N LEU A 7 60.05 -24.51 16.74
CA LEU A 7 59.46 -23.21 17.04
C LEU A 7 58.13 -23.07 16.29
N LEU A 8 57.02 -23.18 17.01
CA LEU A 8 55.68 -22.78 16.56
C LEU A 8 55.56 -21.25 16.62
N LEU A 9 55.67 -20.60 15.49
CA LEU A 9 55.24 -19.20 15.32
C LEU A 9 53.71 -19.15 15.32
N PRO A 10 53.07 -18.34 16.15
CA PRO A 10 51.65 -18.10 16.01
C PRO A 10 51.42 -17.23 14.79
N PHE A 11 50.74 -17.77 13.79
CA PHE A 11 50.11 -17.01 12.73
C PHE A 11 49.07 -16.09 13.37
N LEU A 12 49.43 -14.84 13.59
CA LEU A 12 48.45 -13.76 13.80
C LEU A 12 47.68 -13.61 12.52
N CYS A 13 46.53 -14.24 12.43
CA CYS A 13 45.47 -13.86 11.53
C CYS A 13 45.06 -12.43 11.89
N LEU A 14 45.58 -11.46 11.15
CA LEU A 14 44.98 -10.16 11.01
C LEU A 14 43.63 -10.37 10.30
N CYS A 15 42.62 -10.84 11.04
CA CYS A 15 41.25 -10.71 10.59
C CYS A 15 40.98 -9.22 10.47
N CYS A 16 40.70 -8.80 9.26
CA CYS A 16 40.09 -7.54 8.92
C CYS A 16 39.03 -7.20 9.96
N ASN A 17 39.19 -6.10 10.64
CA ASN A 17 38.08 -5.38 11.28
C ASN A 17 37.13 -4.90 10.17
N SER A 18 36.26 -5.80 9.71
CA SER A 18 34.95 -5.36 9.27
C SER A 18 34.34 -4.74 10.53
N SER A 19 34.11 -3.47 10.52
CA SER A 19 33.24 -2.79 11.49
C SER A 19 31.87 -3.47 11.35
N ASP A 20 31.65 -4.54 12.10
CA ASP A 20 30.31 -5.00 12.43
C ASP A 20 29.67 -3.83 13.15
N LYS A 21 28.94 -3.00 12.42
CA LYS A 21 27.93 -2.16 13.02
C LYS A 21 27.05 -3.15 13.77
N GLU A 22 27.10 -3.11 15.07
CA GLU A 22 26.16 -3.76 15.95
C GLU A 22 24.78 -3.24 15.49
N TYR A 23 24.05 -4.06 14.73
CA TYR A 23 22.68 -3.71 14.34
C TYR A 23 21.89 -3.68 15.64
N GLU A 24 21.48 -2.50 16.07
CA GLU A 24 20.54 -2.36 17.15
C GLU A 24 19.35 -3.29 16.90
N ASP A 25 18.94 -4.00 17.93
CA ASP A 25 17.86 -4.99 17.83
C ASP A 25 16.51 -4.27 17.70
N TYR A 26 16.14 -3.93 16.47
CA TYR A 26 14.86 -3.31 16.16
C TYR A 26 13.68 -4.30 16.19
N SER A 27 13.91 -5.54 16.59
CA SER A 27 12.89 -6.59 16.73
C SER A 27 12.14 -6.54 18.07
N LYS A 28 12.59 -5.73 19.04
CA LYS A 28 11.90 -5.60 20.32
C LYS A 28 10.46 -5.19 20.11
N GLU A 29 9.55 -5.93 20.72
CA GLU A 29 8.11 -5.68 20.59
C GLU A 29 7.71 -4.33 21.19
N VAL A 30 6.79 -3.68 20.51
CA VAL A 30 6.04 -2.53 20.98
C VAL A 30 4.71 -3.02 21.52
N LEU A 31 4.34 -2.54 22.69
CA LEU A 31 3.04 -2.76 23.29
C LEU A 31 2.20 -1.49 23.19
N ILE A 32 1.07 -1.55 22.48
CA ILE A 32 0.08 -0.48 22.48
C ILE A 32 -1.18 -1.02 23.18
N THR A 33 -1.40 -0.63 24.41
CA THR A 33 -2.70 -0.82 25.09
C THR A 33 -3.57 0.40 24.89
N GLY A 34 -4.87 0.29 25.16
CA GLY A 34 -5.69 1.49 25.10
C GLY A 34 -7.13 1.27 25.50
N LYS A 35 -7.88 2.35 25.41
CA LYS A 35 -9.31 2.36 25.71
C LYS A 35 -10.09 3.18 24.70
N VAL A 36 -11.19 2.62 24.22
CA VAL A 36 -12.17 3.32 23.38
C VAL A 36 -13.25 3.91 24.29
N LEU A 37 -13.44 5.21 24.19
CA LEU A 37 -14.44 5.97 24.92
C LEU A 37 -15.63 6.30 23.99
N ASN A 38 -16.81 6.57 24.56
CA ASN A 38 -18.00 7.01 23.84
C ASN A 38 -18.37 6.08 22.65
N ARG A 39 -18.37 4.77 22.90
CA ARG A 39 -18.60 3.73 21.88
C ARG A 39 -19.93 3.85 21.15
N ASP A 40 -20.92 4.49 21.76
CA ASP A 40 -22.25 4.69 21.16
C ASP A 40 -22.24 5.55 19.89
N PHE A 41 -21.17 6.32 19.64
CA PHE A 41 -20.99 7.08 18.41
C PHE A 41 -20.65 6.21 17.19
N TYR A 42 -20.04 5.05 17.40
CA TYR A 42 -19.72 4.04 16.38
C TYR A 42 -20.05 2.64 16.89
N PRO A 43 -21.33 2.30 17.11
CA PRO A 43 -21.75 1.04 17.73
C PRO A 43 -21.40 -0.18 16.85
N GLN A 44 -21.20 0.02 15.55
CA GLN A 44 -20.80 -1.00 14.60
C GLN A 44 -19.31 -1.39 14.72
N GLU A 45 -18.47 -0.52 15.29
CA GLU A 45 -17.05 -0.82 15.43
C GLU A 45 -16.83 -1.80 16.58
N LYS A 46 -16.48 -3.02 16.23
CA LYS A 46 -16.19 -4.10 17.21
C LYS A 46 -14.70 -4.34 17.38
N ASP A 47 -13.91 -3.90 16.40
CA ASP A 47 -12.49 -4.18 16.31
C ASP A 47 -11.71 -2.91 15.97
N LEU A 48 -10.44 -2.88 16.36
CA LEU A 48 -9.47 -1.90 15.93
C LEU A 48 -8.41 -2.56 15.05
N THR A 49 -7.96 -1.85 14.03
CA THR A 49 -6.87 -2.31 13.15
C THR A 49 -5.67 -1.40 13.30
N LEU A 50 -4.55 -1.95 13.77
CA LEU A 50 -3.26 -1.31 13.68
C LEU A 50 -2.68 -1.58 12.29
N ILE A 51 -2.33 -0.53 11.57
CA ILE A 51 -1.72 -0.58 10.25
C ILE A 51 -0.26 -0.19 10.39
N VAL A 52 0.62 -1.08 9.97
CA VAL A 52 2.05 -0.82 9.82
C VAL A 52 2.31 -0.53 8.35
N PRO A 53 2.53 0.75 7.98
CA PRO A 53 2.66 1.15 6.59
C PRO A 53 3.79 0.43 5.86
N PHE A 54 3.49 -0.01 4.64
CA PHE A 54 4.44 -0.58 3.70
C PHE A 54 4.08 -0.15 2.27
N PHE A 55 4.50 -0.86 1.24
CA PHE A 55 4.03 -0.59 -0.12
C PHE A 55 2.53 -0.84 -0.23
N ARG A 56 1.89 -0.15 -1.18
CA ARG A 56 0.46 -0.22 -1.41
C ARG A 56 -0.04 -1.67 -1.47
N ASP A 57 -1.14 -1.92 -0.77
CA ASP A 57 -1.80 -3.23 -0.69
C ASP A 57 -0.95 -4.36 -0.07
N GLN A 58 0.14 -4.00 0.61
CA GLN A 58 1.03 -4.92 1.31
C GLN A 58 1.31 -4.48 2.76
N GLU A 59 0.53 -3.55 3.30
CA GLU A 59 0.65 -3.11 4.68
C GLU A 59 0.36 -4.27 5.64
N THR A 60 1.19 -4.42 6.68
CA THR A 60 0.90 -5.36 7.75
C THR A 60 -0.20 -4.80 8.65
N LYS A 61 -1.21 -5.61 8.92
CA LYS A 61 -2.38 -5.24 9.72
C LYS A 61 -2.52 -6.19 10.90
N TYR A 62 -2.66 -5.61 12.08
CA TYR A 62 -3.00 -6.33 13.29
C TYR A 62 -4.39 -5.90 13.72
N VAL A 63 -5.28 -6.84 13.95
CA VAL A 63 -6.63 -6.51 14.36
C VAL A 63 -6.95 -7.18 15.66
N VAL A 64 -7.57 -6.40 16.53
CA VAL A 64 -7.91 -6.82 17.88
C VAL A 64 -9.35 -6.41 18.19
N PRO A 65 -10.09 -7.24 18.92
CA PRO A 65 -11.42 -6.87 19.38
C PRO A 65 -11.35 -5.73 20.41
N ILE A 66 -12.38 -4.89 20.42
CA ILE A 66 -12.62 -3.95 21.51
C ILE A 66 -13.39 -4.72 22.59
N ALA A 67 -12.80 -4.89 23.76
CA ALA A 67 -13.44 -5.56 24.88
C ALA A 67 -14.71 -4.82 25.35
N GLU A 68 -15.53 -5.45 26.18
CA GLU A 68 -16.77 -4.85 26.68
C GLU A 68 -16.54 -3.53 27.42
N ASP A 69 -15.44 -3.46 28.19
CA ASP A 69 -15.04 -2.24 28.91
C ASP A 69 -14.35 -1.19 28.02
N GLY A 70 -14.23 -1.45 26.72
CA GLY A 70 -13.57 -0.60 25.72
C GLY A 70 -12.06 -0.82 25.59
N SER A 71 -11.46 -1.71 26.35
CA SER A 71 -10.02 -1.96 26.30
C SER A 71 -9.59 -2.72 25.03
N PHE A 72 -8.32 -2.51 24.61
CA PHE A 72 -7.67 -3.20 23.50
C PHE A 72 -6.16 -3.30 23.73
N SER A 73 -5.49 -4.17 22.97
CA SER A 73 -4.03 -4.33 23.03
C SER A 73 -3.46 -4.82 21.71
N PHE A 74 -2.39 -4.16 21.22
CA PHE A 74 -1.58 -4.58 20.08
C PHE A 74 -0.16 -4.91 20.50
N HIS A 75 0.39 -5.97 19.92
CA HIS A 75 1.78 -6.40 20.06
C HIS A 75 2.39 -6.54 18.67
N PHE A 76 3.49 -5.87 18.39
CA PHE A 76 4.21 -5.97 17.12
C PHE A 76 5.63 -5.45 17.24
N SER A 77 6.48 -5.81 16.28
CA SER A 77 7.85 -5.31 16.19
C SER A 77 7.97 -4.28 15.06
N PRO A 78 8.53 -3.08 15.31
CA PRO A 78 8.59 -2.02 14.30
C PRO A 78 9.67 -2.26 13.24
N TYR A 79 10.72 -3.02 13.53
CA TYR A 79 11.88 -3.30 12.68
C TYR A 79 12.56 -2.04 12.10
N ALA A 80 12.42 -0.92 12.80
CA ALA A 80 13.05 0.36 12.50
C ALA A 80 13.30 1.11 13.81
N LYS A 81 14.29 2.00 13.83
CA LYS A 81 14.59 2.81 15.01
C LYS A 81 13.43 3.72 15.39
N LEU A 82 12.80 4.33 14.41
CA LEU A 82 11.58 5.12 14.58
C LEU A 82 10.65 4.88 13.40
N ARG A 83 9.42 4.52 13.67
CA ARG A 83 8.42 4.22 12.65
C ARG A 83 7.06 4.83 12.97
N ASN A 84 6.37 5.30 11.93
CA ASN A 84 4.98 5.68 12.02
C ASN A 84 4.08 4.46 11.84
N VAL A 85 3.09 4.31 12.71
CA VAL A 85 1.98 3.35 12.58
C VAL A 85 0.65 4.07 12.72
N GLN A 86 -0.45 3.40 12.37
CA GLN A 86 -1.78 3.99 12.34
C GLN A 86 -2.77 3.05 13.02
N ILE A 87 -3.73 3.58 13.75
CA ILE A 87 -4.92 2.83 14.15
C ILE A 87 -6.06 3.33 13.27
N ASN A 88 -6.50 2.45 12.34
CA ASN A 88 -7.53 2.67 11.33
C ASN A 88 -8.46 3.86 11.66
N LYS A 89 -8.56 4.85 10.78
CA LYS A 89 -9.37 6.09 10.85
C LYS A 89 -9.41 6.85 12.21
N PHE A 90 -8.79 6.31 13.25
CA PHE A 90 -8.84 6.87 14.61
C PHE A 90 -7.54 7.51 15.07
N ALA A 91 -6.41 7.07 14.52
CA ALA A 91 -5.10 7.64 14.82
C ALA A 91 -4.18 7.45 13.63
N ASP A 92 -4.02 8.48 12.81
CA ASP A 92 -3.24 8.39 11.57
C ASP A 92 -1.73 8.47 11.78
N HIS A 93 -1.30 8.87 12.98
CA HIS A 93 0.11 9.10 13.24
C HIS A 93 0.48 8.74 14.68
N ILE A 94 1.09 7.57 14.85
CA ILE A 94 1.67 7.12 16.11
C ILE A 94 3.13 6.77 15.84
N LEU A 95 4.06 7.51 16.42
CA LEU A 95 5.49 7.22 16.34
C LEU A 95 5.90 6.24 17.42
N VAL A 96 6.53 5.15 17.02
CA VAL A 96 7.00 4.08 17.90
C VAL A 96 8.47 3.76 17.64
N SER A 97 9.16 3.36 18.71
CA SER A 97 10.51 2.77 18.69
C SER A 97 10.49 1.37 19.32
N PRO A 98 11.47 0.52 19.02
CA PRO A 98 11.55 -0.82 19.60
C PRO A 98 11.50 -0.80 21.12
N GLY A 99 10.58 -1.60 21.69
CA GLY A 99 10.41 -1.73 23.12
C GLY A 99 9.49 -0.70 23.79
N ASP A 100 8.90 0.22 23.04
CA ASP A 100 7.94 1.18 23.59
C ASP A 100 6.72 0.50 24.19
N SER A 101 6.24 1.03 25.31
CA SER A 101 4.95 0.71 25.92
C SER A 101 4.08 1.98 25.92
N LEU A 102 2.96 1.92 25.20
CA LEU A 102 2.05 3.05 25.02
C LEU A 102 0.65 2.70 25.53
N HIS A 103 -0.06 3.73 26.01
CA HIS A 103 -1.49 3.67 26.25
C HIS A 103 -2.19 4.72 25.39
N VAL A 104 -3.17 4.28 24.54
CA VAL A 104 -3.86 5.15 23.58
C VAL A 104 -5.35 5.22 23.95
N GLU A 105 -5.82 6.41 24.28
CA GLU A 105 -7.25 6.67 24.43
C GLU A 105 -7.84 7.20 23.11
N ILE A 106 -8.83 6.49 22.59
CA ILE A 106 -9.56 6.85 21.39
C ILE A 106 -10.98 7.26 21.78
N ASP A 107 -11.30 8.53 21.65
CA ASP A 107 -12.65 9.02 21.90
C ASP A 107 -13.46 9.01 20.59
N PHE A 108 -14.44 8.13 20.47
CA PHE A 108 -15.31 8.04 19.30
C PHE A 108 -16.15 9.31 19.06
N LYS A 109 -16.29 10.16 20.07
CA LYS A 109 -16.90 11.49 19.90
C LYS A 109 -15.92 12.49 19.23
N ASN A 110 -14.60 12.27 19.38
CA ASN A 110 -13.54 13.13 18.85
C ASN A 110 -12.35 12.30 18.33
N ILE A 111 -12.59 11.60 17.25
CA ILE A 111 -11.64 10.61 16.68
C ILE A 111 -10.33 11.22 16.16
N LEU A 112 -10.28 12.54 15.92
CA LEU A 112 -9.10 13.19 15.34
C LEU A 112 -8.00 13.49 16.38
N ASN A 113 -8.29 13.32 17.67
CA ASN A 113 -7.38 13.68 18.75
C ASN A 113 -7.20 12.51 19.75
N PRO A 114 -6.61 11.40 19.35
CA PRO A 114 -6.26 10.33 20.28
C PRO A 114 -5.26 10.85 21.31
N LYS A 115 -5.41 10.45 22.56
CA LYS A 115 -4.43 10.75 23.61
C LYS A 115 -3.47 9.58 23.72
N ILE A 116 -2.18 9.88 23.75
CA ILE A 116 -1.11 8.90 23.82
C ILE A 116 -0.31 9.16 25.09
N PHE A 117 -0.12 8.12 25.89
CA PHE A 117 0.61 8.14 27.17
C PHE A 117 1.72 7.08 27.13
N GLY A 118 2.67 7.13 28.04
CA GLY A 118 3.75 6.16 28.21
C GLY A 118 5.06 6.59 27.58
N ASP A 119 5.89 5.62 27.16
CA ASP A 119 7.29 5.88 26.76
C ASP A 119 7.43 6.88 25.61
N ALA A 120 6.49 6.88 24.69
CA ALA A 120 6.49 7.76 23.51
C ALA A 120 5.51 8.95 23.63
N GLU A 121 4.99 9.25 24.82
CA GLU A 121 4.01 10.32 25.02
C GLU A 121 4.49 11.66 24.50
N LYS A 122 5.65 12.12 25.00
CA LYS A 122 6.20 13.41 24.64
C LYS A 122 6.39 13.54 23.12
N ARG A 123 7.07 12.58 22.50
CA ARG A 123 7.37 12.67 21.05
C ARG A 123 6.09 12.62 20.21
N ASN A 124 5.08 11.85 20.61
CA ASN A 124 3.81 11.79 19.89
C ASN A 124 2.99 13.07 20.05
N GLN A 125 2.88 13.62 21.25
CA GLN A 125 2.19 14.88 21.49
C GLN A 125 2.82 16.02 20.71
N GLU A 126 4.16 16.17 20.79
CA GLU A 126 4.90 17.20 20.07
C GLU A 126 4.77 17.05 18.55
N THR A 127 5.01 15.85 18.05
CA THR A 127 4.96 15.56 16.60
C THR A 127 3.56 15.71 16.05
N ASN A 128 2.52 15.26 16.77
CA ASN A 128 1.14 15.44 16.35
C ASN A 128 0.76 16.90 16.23
N THR A 129 1.25 17.78 17.12
CA THR A 129 1.03 19.23 16.98
C THR A 129 1.64 19.75 15.68
N PHE A 130 2.83 19.31 15.33
CA PHE A 130 3.47 19.65 14.07
C PHE A 130 2.71 19.03 12.90
N VAL A 131 2.27 17.76 12.94
CA VAL A 131 1.51 17.05 11.91
C VAL A 131 0.13 17.69 11.71
N GLN A 132 -0.60 18.08 12.73
CA GLN A 132 -1.93 18.68 12.64
C GLN A 132 -1.93 20.16 12.26
N SER A 133 -0.86 20.90 12.55
CA SER A 133 -0.76 22.34 12.27
C SER A 133 -0.64 22.69 10.78
N GLY A 134 -0.44 21.71 9.94
CA GLY A 134 -0.37 21.89 8.50
C GLY A 134 -0.74 20.61 7.77
N ARG A 135 -1.47 20.74 6.67
CA ARG A 135 -1.66 19.60 5.76
C ARG A 135 -0.29 19.12 5.30
N TYR A 136 0.16 17.99 5.87
CA TYR A 136 1.46 17.38 5.59
C TYR A 136 1.57 16.84 4.19
N TYR A 137 0.42 16.54 3.63
CA TYR A 137 0.33 16.06 2.29
C TYR A 137 0.12 17.27 1.40
N ILE A 138 1.12 17.59 0.62
CA ILE A 138 0.87 18.22 -0.65
C ILE A 138 -0.15 17.29 -1.29
N GLU A 139 -1.41 17.73 -1.37
CA GLU A 139 -2.48 16.94 -1.95
C GLU A 139 -2.06 16.62 -3.38
N HIS A 140 -1.57 15.41 -3.62
CA HIS A 140 -1.10 14.96 -4.94
C HIS A 140 -2.18 15.09 -6.02
N TYR A 141 -3.45 15.23 -5.61
CA TYR A 141 -4.59 15.46 -6.49
C TYR A 141 -4.71 16.90 -7.00
N SER A 142 -4.09 17.88 -6.34
CA SER A 142 -4.03 19.27 -6.79
C SER A 142 -2.84 19.57 -7.72
N ILE A 143 -1.96 18.59 -7.94
CA ILE A 143 -0.83 18.78 -8.85
C ILE A 143 -1.38 18.75 -10.26
N ARG A 144 -1.69 19.92 -10.74
CA ARG A 144 -2.14 20.15 -12.08
C ARG A 144 -0.97 19.90 -13.03
N GLY A 145 -0.93 18.73 -13.66
CA GLY A 145 -0.02 18.49 -14.78
C GLY A 145 -0.26 19.44 -15.97
N ASP A 146 -1.23 20.34 -15.85
CA ASP A 146 -1.53 21.45 -16.75
C ASP A 146 -0.72 22.71 -16.45
N LEU A 147 -0.20 22.90 -15.23
CA LEU A 147 0.68 24.02 -14.93
C LEU A 147 1.95 23.97 -15.75
N GLU A 148 2.37 25.14 -16.25
CA GLU A 148 3.70 25.25 -16.86
C GLU A 148 4.79 25.17 -15.78
N PRO A 149 6.00 24.71 -16.15
CA PRO A 149 7.06 24.42 -15.20
C PRO A 149 7.41 25.56 -14.24
N GLU A 150 7.44 26.79 -14.74
CA GLU A 150 7.76 27.97 -13.93
C GLU A 150 6.74 28.23 -12.84
N ALA A 151 5.44 28.12 -13.19
CA ALA A 151 4.35 28.32 -12.23
C ALA A 151 4.33 27.18 -11.20
N PHE A 152 4.54 25.94 -11.63
CA PHE A 152 4.64 24.81 -10.73
C PHE A 152 5.80 24.93 -9.76
N ASP A 153 7.00 25.27 -10.26
CA ASP A 153 8.19 25.42 -9.42
C ASP A 153 7.98 26.54 -8.36
N ALA A 154 7.34 27.65 -8.75
CA ALA A 154 7.05 28.75 -7.82
C ALA A 154 6.07 28.30 -6.72
N GLU A 155 4.97 27.62 -7.08
CA GLU A 155 4.01 27.09 -6.10
C GLU A 155 4.65 26.04 -5.16
N LEU A 156 5.44 25.12 -5.72
CA LEU A 156 6.13 24.08 -4.94
C LEU A 156 7.12 24.67 -3.95
N GLN A 157 7.92 25.65 -4.38
CA GLN A 157 8.90 26.33 -3.53
C GLN A 157 8.22 27.13 -2.42
N GLN A 158 7.16 27.86 -2.73
CA GLN A 158 6.40 28.63 -1.75
C GLN A 158 5.82 27.70 -0.66
N GLU A 159 5.21 26.60 -1.06
CA GLU A 159 4.62 25.63 -0.13
C GLU A 159 5.70 24.96 0.72
N TYR A 160 6.82 24.57 0.12
CA TYR A 160 7.95 23.98 0.85
C TYR A 160 8.52 24.94 1.87
N GLN A 161 8.67 26.20 1.52
CA GLN A 161 9.20 27.25 2.40
C GLN A 161 8.29 27.51 3.60
N LEU A 162 6.98 27.62 3.36
CA LEU A 162 5.98 27.76 4.43
C LEU A 162 6.03 26.57 5.42
N ARG A 163 6.25 25.36 4.93
CA ARG A 163 6.37 24.18 5.78
C ARG A 163 7.67 24.13 6.56
N GLN A 164 8.76 24.61 5.94
CA GLN A 164 10.03 24.74 6.64
C GLN A 164 9.95 25.78 7.78
N GLU A 165 9.28 26.90 7.58
CA GLU A 165 9.02 27.91 8.62
C GLU A 165 8.26 27.30 9.80
N ARG A 166 7.16 26.59 9.54
CA ARG A 166 6.41 25.89 10.59
C ARG A 166 7.26 24.84 11.32
N ARG A 167 8.14 24.15 10.58
CA ARG A 167 9.09 23.22 11.21
C ARG A 167 10.06 23.95 12.13
N LEU A 168 10.59 25.09 11.74
CA LEU A 168 11.49 25.90 12.58
C LEU A 168 10.78 26.37 13.86
N GLU A 169 9.54 26.86 13.74
CA GLU A 169 8.71 27.21 14.90
C GLU A 169 8.48 26.01 15.84
N PHE A 170 8.21 24.83 15.27
CA PHE A 170 8.09 23.60 16.05
C PHE A 170 9.40 23.26 16.78
N LEU A 171 10.55 23.32 16.10
CA LEU A 171 11.86 23.04 16.69
C LEU A 171 12.21 24.03 17.81
N GLU A 172 11.91 25.30 17.62
CA GLU A 172 12.14 26.34 18.61
C GLU A 172 11.26 26.14 19.85
N LYS A 173 9.99 25.87 19.63
CA LYS A 173 8.99 25.72 20.71
C LYS A 173 9.21 24.47 21.57
N TYR A 174 9.42 23.32 20.92
CA TYR A 174 9.43 22.03 21.62
C TYR A 174 10.82 21.50 21.89
N LYS A 175 11.84 21.97 21.17
CA LYS A 175 13.24 21.50 21.27
C LYS A 175 13.31 19.97 21.30
N PRO A 176 12.70 19.28 20.29
CA PRO A 176 12.64 17.84 20.28
C PRO A 176 14.04 17.24 20.16
N ASP A 177 14.15 15.96 20.49
CA ASP A 177 15.39 15.21 20.31
C ASP A 177 15.83 15.14 18.84
N GLU A 178 17.07 14.70 18.62
CA GLU A 178 17.66 14.66 17.29
C GLU A 178 16.88 13.74 16.34
N GLU A 179 16.31 12.63 16.84
CA GLU A 179 15.55 11.69 16.03
C GLU A 179 14.28 12.33 15.47
N ILE A 180 13.57 13.11 16.27
CA ILE A 180 12.37 13.84 15.83
C ILE A 180 12.75 14.98 14.89
N GLN A 181 13.89 15.64 15.13
CA GLN A 181 14.40 16.65 14.19
C GLN A 181 14.70 16.02 12.81
N GLN A 182 15.36 14.85 12.79
CA GLN A 182 15.65 14.10 11.56
C GLN A 182 14.36 13.60 10.91
N TYR A 183 13.43 13.04 11.69
CA TYR A 183 12.14 12.56 11.20
C TYR A 183 11.34 13.66 10.50
N THR A 184 11.15 14.81 11.14
CA THR A 184 10.37 15.93 10.60
C THR A 184 11.02 16.53 9.34
N ASN A 185 12.36 16.63 9.32
CA ASN A 185 13.09 17.07 8.13
C ASN A 185 12.95 16.10 6.95
N LYS A 186 13.08 14.82 7.25
CA LYS A 186 12.96 13.74 6.26
C LYS A 186 11.53 13.69 5.68
N LEU A 187 10.52 13.80 6.55
CA LEU A 187 9.11 13.84 6.18
C LEU A 187 8.82 14.94 5.15
N LEU A 188 9.26 16.18 5.43
CA LEU A 188 9.05 17.32 4.54
C LEU A 188 9.75 17.16 3.19
N LYS A 189 10.99 16.68 3.21
CA LYS A 189 11.76 16.45 1.97
C LYS A 189 11.12 15.35 1.12
N ILE A 190 10.64 14.29 1.74
CA ILE A 190 9.94 13.21 1.03
C ILE A 190 8.69 13.78 0.34
N ASP A 191 7.88 14.58 1.05
CA ASP A 191 6.69 15.19 0.46
C ASP A 191 7.02 16.11 -0.71
N TYR A 192 8.07 16.91 -0.59
CA TYR A 192 8.57 17.75 -1.69
C TYR A 192 8.88 16.92 -2.93
N TYR A 193 9.68 15.84 -2.78
CA TYR A 193 10.06 14.99 -3.92
C TYR A 193 8.91 14.13 -4.44
N CYS A 194 8.00 13.70 -3.58
CA CYS A 194 6.76 13.06 -4.02
C CYS A 194 6.00 13.97 -4.98
N THR A 195 5.87 15.25 -4.63
CA THR A 195 5.16 16.24 -5.42
C THR A 195 5.88 16.53 -6.74
N LEU A 196 7.17 16.82 -6.67
CA LEU A 196 7.98 17.11 -7.85
C LEU A 196 7.96 15.94 -8.85
N ILE A 197 8.25 14.72 -8.39
CA ILE A 197 8.34 13.56 -9.29
C ILE A 197 6.96 13.17 -9.81
N SER A 198 5.89 13.33 -9.03
CA SER A 198 4.53 13.12 -9.52
C SER A 198 4.16 14.09 -10.63
N TYR A 199 4.54 15.37 -10.52
CA TYR A 199 4.37 16.35 -11.58
C TYR A 199 5.15 15.97 -12.85
N LEU A 200 6.43 15.62 -12.71
CA LEU A 200 7.26 15.20 -13.83
C LEU A 200 6.72 13.94 -14.51
N ASN A 201 6.24 12.98 -13.71
CA ASN A 201 5.62 11.77 -14.20
C ASN A 201 4.36 12.09 -15.02
N ASN A 202 3.47 12.94 -14.50
CA ASN A 202 2.24 13.35 -15.17
C ASN A 202 2.54 14.06 -16.52
N ARG A 203 3.47 15.02 -16.53
CA ARG A 203 3.91 15.66 -17.78
C ARG A 203 4.48 14.66 -18.79
N SER A 204 5.29 13.71 -18.31
CA SER A 204 5.85 12.64 -19.14
C SER A 204 4.75 11.76 -19.75
N TRP A 205 3.71 11.42 -19.00
CA TRP A 205 2.53 10.70 -19.48
C TRP A 205 1.77 11.47 -20.57
N GLN A 206 1.69 12.78 -20.43
CA GLN A 206 1.07 13.69 -21.41
C GLN A 206 1.98 14.03 -22.60
N ASN A 207 3.19 13.47 -22.69
CA ASN A 207 4.23 13.79 -23.67
C ASN A 207 4.68 15.27 -23.65
N LYS A 208 4.55 15.95 -22.51
CA LYS A 208 5.05 17.31 -22.31
C LYS A 208 6.54 17.29 -21.98
N ASP A 209 7.24 18.36 -22.35
CA ASP A 209 8.68 18.49 -22.08
C ASP A 209 9.01 18.60 -20.60
N ILE A 210 10.03 17.86 -20.16
CA ILE A 210 10.61 17.87 -18.81
C ILE A 210 12.13 18.01 -18.83
N SER A 211 12.73 18.40 -19.97
CA SER A 211 14.18 18.46 -20.17
C SER A 211 14.89 19.49 -19.28
N ARG A 212 14.17 20.51 -18.82
CA ARG A 212 14.72 21.51 -17.87
C ARG A 212 15.08 20.92 -16.50
N TYR A 213 14.49 19.77 -16.14
CA TYR A 213 14.74 19.14 -14.85
C TYR A 213 15.89 18.13 -14.95
N ASN A 214 16.94 18.36 -14.16
CA ASN A 214 18.06 17.43 -14.08
C ASN A 214 17.69 16.19 -13.28
N LYS A 215 17.26 15.13 -13.97
CA LYS A 215 16.84 13.87 -13.34
C LYS A 215 17.93 13.26 -12.47
N GLN A 216 19.21 13.35 -12.88
CA GLN A 216 20.32 12.79 -12.11
C GLN A 216 20.48 13.50 -10.78
N GLU A 217 20.41 14.82 -10.77
CA GLU A 217 20.47 15.63 -9.55
C GLU A 217 19.29 15.31 -8.61
N ILE A 218 18.08 15.20 -9.16
CA ILE A 218 16.89 14.80 -8.40
C ILE A 218 17.12 13.44 -7.76
N PHE A 219 17.60 12.46 -8.51
CA PHE A 219 17.81 11.11 -7.98
C PHE A 219 18.90 11.05 -6.90
N VAL A 220 19.97 11.82 -7.00
CA VAL A 220 20.98 11.92 -5.95
C VAL A 220 20.39 12.47 -4.65
N LYS A 221 19.58 13.53 -4.74
CA LYS A 221 18.90 14.11 -3.57
C LYS A 221 17.85 13.15 -2.98
N VAL A 222 17.11 12.46 -3.83
CA VAL A 222 16.14 11.45 -3.42
C VAL A 222 16.82 10.28 -2.71
N ASP A 223 17.94 9.78 -3.23
CA ASP A 223 18.66 8.65 -2.63
C ASP A 223 19.08 8.92 -1.18
N SER A 224 19.49 10.15 -0.88
CA SER A 224 19.85 10.54 0.50
C SER A 224 18.68 10.44 1.49
N LEU A 225 17.43 10.44 1.00
CA LEU A 225 16.25 10.26 1.86
C LEU A 225 16.03 8.83 2.30
N PHE A 226 16.65 7.88 1.61
CA PHE A 226 16.56 6.46 1.93
C PHE A 226 17.65 5.97 2.90
N GLU A 227 18.51 6.88 3.33
CA GLU A 227 19.52 6.59 4.34
C GLU A 227 18.91 6.49 5.75
N GLY A 228 19.53 5.64 6.57
CA GLY A 228 19.24 5.49 7.99
C GLY A 228 17.94 4.71 8.29
N GLU A 229 17.62 4.64 9.57
CA GLU A 229 16.66 3.71 10.16
C GLU A 229 15.39 4.39 10.66
N ILE A 230 15.29 5.70 10.40
CA ILE A 230 14.06 6.49 10.62
C ILE A 230 13.21 6.37 9.37
N ILE A 231 12.05 5.74 9.49
CA ILE A 231 11.18 5.34 8.38
C ILE A 231 9.84 6.09 8.45
N PRO A 232 9.73 7.30 7.88
CA PRO A 232 8.44 7.93 7.68
C PRO A 232 7.58 7.13 6.70
N SER A 233 6.28 7.02 6.95
CA SER A 233 5.37 6.21 6.12
C SER A 233 5.32 6.65 4.65
N ASN A 234 5.52 7.94 4.38
CA ASN A 234 5.51 8.49 3.03
C ASN A 234 6.72 8.06 2.15
N ILE A 235 7.75 7.40 2.74
CA ILE A 235 8.89 6.88 1.97
C ILE A 235 8.48 5.77 1.01
N PHE A 236 7.52 4.95 1.39
CA PHE A 236 6.98 3.91 0.52
C PHE A 236 6.24 4.52 -0.67
N LYS A 237 5.49 5.61 -0.43
CA LYS A 237 4.84 6.40 -1.48
C LYS A 237 5.85 7.00 -2.45
N LEU A 238 6.93 7.59 -1.93
CA LEU A 238 8.01 8.13 -2.77
C LEU A 238 8.62 7.04 -3.65
N THR A 239 8.85 5.85 -3.08
CA THR A 239 9.38 4.71 -3.84
C THR A 239 8.47 4.32 -5.02
N GLU A 240 7.16 4.22 -4.78
CA GLU A 240 6.19 3.89 -5.84
C GLU A 240 6.15 4.95 -6.94
N ILE A 241 6.21 6.23 -6.56
CA ILE A 241 6.24 7.36 -7.51
C ILE A 241 7.51 7.32 -8.34
N VAL A 242 8.67 7.09 -7.72
CA VAL A 242 9.97 6.96 -8.42
C VAL A 242 9.94 5.75 -9.34
N ASN A 243 9.44 4.60 -8.86
CA ASN A 243 9.30 3.39 -9.66
C ASN A 243 8.43 3.63 -10.91
N SER A 244 7.28 4.30 -10.75
CA SER A 244 6.39 4.67 -11.86
C SER A 244 7.09 5.61 -12.85
N PHE A 245 7.83 6.61 -12.36
CA PHE A 245 8.53 7.58 -13.19
C PHE A 245 9.67 6.96 -14.02
N ILE A 246 10.35 5.95 -13.48
CA ILE A 246 11.40 5.21 -14.19
C ILE A 246 10.80 4.20 -15.18
N SER A 247 9.80 3.45 -14.75
CA SER A 247 9.25 2.33 -15.53
C SER A 247 8.46 2.79 -16.77
N TYR A 248 7.81 3.92 -16.69
CA TYR A 248 6.99 4.41 -17.79
C TYR A 248 7.75 4.69 -19.11
N PRO A 249 8.86 5.45 -19.10
CA PRO A 249 9.67 5.63 -20.32
C PRO A 249 10.19 4.31 -20.88
N ILE A 250 10.61 3.37 -20.03
CA ILE A 250 11.09 2.06 -20.47
C ILE A 250 9.98 1.27 -21.15
N TYR A 251 8.80 1.22 -20.54
CA TYR A 251 7.61 0.60 -21.14
C TYR A 251 7.25 1.21 -22.49
N LYS A 252 7.30 2.54 -22.59
CA LYS A 252 7.00 3.27 -23.84
C LYS A 252 7.98 2.93 -24.97
N MET A 253 9.27 2.74 -24.63
CA MET A 253 10.31 2.37 -25.61
C MET A 253 10.21 0.91 -26.05
N LYS A 254 10.09 -0.01 -25.08
CA LYS A 254 10.11 -1.45 -25.36
C LYS A 254 8.76 -2.00 -25.82
N LYS A 255 7.65 -1.30 -25.52
CA LYS A 255 6.26 -1.78 -25.67
C LYS A 255 5.99 -3.11 -24.94
N GLU A 256 6.84 -3.47 -24.02
CA GLU A 256 6.82 -4.68 -23.21
C GLU A 256 6.78 -4.33 -21.73
N LYS A 257 6.43 -5.31 -20.89
CA LYS A 257 6.44 -5.14 -19.44
C LYS A 257 7.86 -4.82 -18.97
N THR A 258 8.02 -3.71 -18.25
CA THR A 258 9.29 -3.32 -17.61
C THR A 258 9.68 -4.36 -16.56
N THR A 259 10.90 -4.87 -16.64
CA THR A 259 11.43 -5.82 -15.65
C THR A 259 12.07 -5.08 -14.47
N LEU A 260 12.26 -5.80 -13.37
CA LEU A 260 13.00 -5.29 -12.21
C LEU A 260 14.43 -4.87 -12.59
N ASP A 261 15.09 -5.67 -13.42
CA ASP A 261 16.47 -5.40 -13.85
C ASP A 261 16.54 -4.13 -14.72
N ASP A 262 15.52 -3.87 -15.56
CA ASP A 262 15.39 -2.62 -16.30
C ASP A 262 15.28 -1.39 -15.38
N ILE A 263 14.48 -1.50 -14.32
CA ILE A 263 14.27 -0.43 -13.33
C ILE A 263 15.59 -0.13 -12.60
N ILE A 264 16.26 -1.17 -12.13
CA ILE A 264 17.54 -1.05 -11.42
C ILE A 264 18.63 -0.49 -12.33
N ALA A 265 18.68 -0.91 -13.59
CA ALA A 265 19.65 -0.41 -14.57
C ALA A 265 19.39 1.07 -14.95
N ALA A 266 18.13 1.47 -15.02
CA ALA A 266 17.75 2.85 -15.33
C ALA A 266 17.97 3.83 -14.16
N TYR A 267 18.13 3.33 -12.93
CA TYR A 267 18.42 4.16 -11.75
C TYR A 267 19.93 4.26 -11.53
N PRO A 268 20.56 5.37 -11.92
CA PRO A 268 22.01 5.44 -12.07
C PRO A 268 22.78 5.46 -10.75
N THR A 269 22.14 5.81 -9.64
CA THR A 269 22.82 6.10 -8.36
C THR A 269 22.08 5.50 -7.17
N GLY A 270 22.80 5.28 -6.07
CA GLY A 270 22.25 5.05 -4.76
C GLY A 270 22.12 3.59 -4.34
N LYS A 271 22.76 3.29 -3.21
CA LYS A 271 22.65 1.96 -2.58
C LYS A 271 21.29 1.80 -1.89
N ASN A 272 20.75 2.87 -1.32
CA ASN A 272 19.61 2.79 -0.42
C ASN A 272 18.30 2.69 -1.20
N ILE A 273 18.04 3.58 -2.14
CA ILE A 273 16.82 3.53 -2.93
C ILE A 273 16.70 2.24 -3.76
N ARG A 274 17.83 1.65 -4.19
CA ARG A 274 17.80 0.37 -4.90
C ARG A 274 17.14 -0.73 -4.09
N GLN A 275 17.38 -0.78 -2.77
CA GLN A 275 16.74 -1.76 -1.89
C GLN A 275 15.22 -1.54 -1.86
N TYR A 276 14.76 -0.29 -1.76
CA TYR A 276 13.34 0.05 -1.79
C TYR A 276 12.69 -0.25 -3.14
N LEU A 277 13.35 0.08 -4.26
CA LEU A 277 12.85 -0.24 -5.61
C LEU A 277 12.77 -1.76 -5.83
N TYR A 278 13.76 -2.48 -5.33
CA TYR A 278 13.78 -3.94 -5.39
C TYR A 278 12.60 -4.51 -4.59
N ALA A 279 12.43 -4.04 -3.36
CA ALA A 279 11.33 -4.43 -2.50
C ALA A 279 9.96 -4.07 -3.11
N ALA A 280 9.81 -2.86 -3.67
CA ALA A 280 8.57 -2.43 -4.33
C ALA A 280 8.19 -3.33 -5.51
N SER A 281 9.16 -3.72 -6.33
CA SER A 281 8.91 -4.58 -7.50
C SER A 281 8.51 -5.99 -7.11
N ILE A 282 9.14 -6.55 -6.08
CA ILE A 282 8.76 -7.85 -5.50
C ILE A 282 7.35 -7.75 -4.89
N SER A 283 7.09 -6.72 -4.11
CA SER A 283 5.77 -6.45 -3.51
C SER A 283 4.67 -6.34 -4.59
N GLN A 284 4.96 -5.64 -5.69
CA GLN A 284 4.03 -5.53 -6.82
C GLN A 284 3.71 -6.89 -7.46
N SER A 285 4.66 -7.80 -7.51
CA SER A 285 4.40 -9.15 -8.03
C SER A 285 3.46 -9.95 -7.11
N LEU A 286 3.59 -9.77 -5.80
CA LEU A 286 2.72 -10.42 -4.82
C LEU A 286 1.26 -9.91 -4.90
N ILE A 287 1.04 -8.64 -5.25
CA ILE A 287 -0.32 -8.12 -5.53
C ILE A 287 -0.97 -8.92 -6.66
N SER A 288 -0.17 -9.30 -7.68
CA SER A 288 -0.64 -10.12 -8.82
C SER A 288 -0.81 -11.60 -8.52
N ASN A 289 -0.76 -12.04 -7.27
CA ASN A 289 -0.68 -13.45 -6.88
C ASN A 289 0.51 -14.22 -7.49
N ASP A 290 1.50 -13.50 -8.01
CA ASP A 290 2.72 -14.09 -8.54
C ASP A 290 3.76 -14.22 -7.43
N THR A 291 3.80 -15.40 -6.80
CA THR A 291 4.79 -15.73 -5.78
C THR A 291 6.09 -16.26 -6.37
N THR A 292 6.15 -16.47 -7.69
CA THR A 292 7.33 -17.09 -8.35
C THR A 292 8.52 -16.16 -8.35
N LEU A 293 8.29 -14.85 -8.54
CA LEU A 293 9.37 -13.86 -8.52
C LEU A 293 10.05 -13.83 -7.15
N PHE A 294 9.28 -13.84 -6.06
CA PHE A 294 9.83 -13.87 -4.71
C PHE A 294 10.64 -15.16 -4.49
N SER A 295 10.03 -16.32 -4.73
CA SER A 295 10.66 -17.63 -4.47
C SER A 295 11.91 -17.86 -5.33
N SER A 296 11.92 -17.43 -6.59
CA SER A 296 13.07 -17.55 -7.49
C SER A 296 14.22 -16.60 -7.15
N ARG A 297 13.92 -15.47 -6.53
CA ARG A 297 14.90 -14.42 -6.20
C ARG A 297 15.18 -14.28 -4.70
N GLN A 298 14.68 -15.17 -3.85
CA GLN A 298 14.82 -15.06 -2.40
C GLN A 298 16.29 -14.90 -1.95
N LYS A 299 17.20 -15.74 -2.45
CA LYS A 299 18.64 -15.62 -2.12
C LYS A 299 19.25 -14.30 -2.59
N GLN A 300 18.83 -13.79 -3.75
CA GLN A 300 19.26 -12.50 -4.26
C GLN A 300 18.65 -11.36 -3.44
N LEU A 301 17.38 -11.49 -3.03
CA LEU A 301 16.71 -10.55 -2.16
C LEU A 301 17.49 -10.35 -0.85
N ASP A 302 17.82 -11.45 -0.18
CA ASP A 302 18.57 -11.45 1.09
C ASP A 302 19.97 -10.86 0.95
N SER A 303 20.58 -10.95 -0.25
CA SER A 303 21.88 -10.35 -0.55
C SER A 303 21.83 -8.85 -0.93
N ILE A 304 20.68 -8.34 -1.33
CA ILE A 304 20.50 -6.94 -1.76
C ILE A 304 19.80 -6.12 -0.69
N VAL A 305 18.75 -6.67 -0.05
CA VAL A 305 17.90 -5.95 0.90
C VAL A 305 18.39 -6.18 2.32
N HIS A 306 19.24 -5.27 2.80
CA HIS A 306 19.79 -5.31 4.16
C HIS A 306 19.02 -4.43 5.15
N ILE A 307 18.09 -3.60 4.67
CA ILE A 307 17.26 -2.76 5.52
C ILE A 307 16.24 -3.68 6.24
N PRO A 308 16.31 -3.81 7.59
CA PRO A 308 15.56 -4.82 8.32
C PRO A 308 14.04 -4.75 8.08
N VAL A 309 13.48 -3.53 8.05
CA VAL A 309 12.05 -3.34 7.81
C VAL A 309 11.62 -3.85 6.43
N LEU A 310 12.41 -3.63 5.38
CA LEU A 310 12.06 -4.08 4.04
C LEU A 310 12.10 -5.61 3.94
N ASN A 311 13.17 -6.22 4.45
CA ASN A 311 13.33 -7.67 4.43
C ASN A 311 12.17 -8.34 5.17
N ARG A 312 11.88 -7.89 6.40
CA ARG A 312 10.83 -8.45 7.24
C ARG A 312 9.44 -8.34 6.61
N GLU A 313 9.06 -7.15 6.16
CA GLU A 313 7.73 -6.91 5.59
C GLU A 313 7.52 -7.67 4.26
N LEU A 314 8.55 -7.81 3.43
CA LEU A 314 8.47 -8.61 2.21
C LEU A 314 8.22 -10.09 2.51
N HIS A 315 8.92 -10.65 3.51
CA HIS A 315 8.71 -12.03 3.92
C HIS A 315 7.30 -12.25 4.48
N LEU A 316 6.80 -11.31 5.29
CA LEU A 316 5.41 -11.35 5.78
C LEU A 316 4.41 -11.28 4.62
N ALA A 317 4.58 -10.33 3.69
CA ALA A 317 3.71 -10.21 2.54
C ALA A 317 3.70 -11.50 1.68
N TYR A 318 4.86 -12.12 1.52
CA TYR A 318 4.98 -13.39 0.81
C TYR A 318 4.25 -14.54 1.54
N GLN A 319 4.44 -14.68 2.85
CA GLN A 319 3.76 -15.72 3.63
C GLN A 319 2.24 -15.51 3.60
N ASN A 320 1.78 -14.30 3.84
CA ASN A 320 0.36 -13.96 3.77
C ASN A 320 -0.25 -14.31 2.41
N LYS A 321 0.51 -14.03 1.33
CA LYS A 321 0.06 -14.40 -0.02
C LYS A 321 0.02 -15.91 -0.23
N LYS A 322 1.00 -16.65 0.26
CA LYS A 322 1.00 -18.12 0.20
C LYS A 322 -0.19 -18.72 0.95
N ASP A 323 -0.47 -18.19 2.13
CA ASP A 323 -1.58 -18.67 2.94
C ASP A 323 -2.92 -18.35 2.30
N PHE A 324 -3.07 -17.16 1.71
CA PHE A 324 -4.23 -16.81 0.90
C PHE A 324 -4.41 -17.77 -0.30
N LEU A 325 -3.35 -18.10 -1.03
CA LEU A 325 -3.43 -19.00 -2.19
C LEU A 325 -3.74 -20.46 -1.80
N LYS A 326 -3.33 -20.89 -0.59
CA LYS A 326 -3.67 -22.21 -0.06
C LYS A 326 -5.11 -22.28 0.42
N ASN A 327 -5.60 -21.21 1.05
CA ASN A 327 -6.89 -21.12 1.67
C ASN A 327 -7.62 -19.88 1.13
N PRO A 328 -8.06 -19.90 -0.13
CA PRO A 328 -8.77 -18.78 -0.73
C PRO A 328 -10.09 -18.54 0.01
N ARG A 329 -10.47 -17.28 0.18
CA ARG A 329 -11.65 -16.88 0.94
C ARG A 329 -12.87 -16.86 0.04
N THR A 330 -14.04 -17.22 0.59
CA THR A 330 -15.32 -16.94 -0.06
C THR A 330 -15.70 -15.47 0.14
N VAL A 331 -16.52 -14.91 -0.76
CA VAL A 331 -17.04 -13.55 -0.58
C VAL A 331 -17.89 -13.47 0.70
N SER A 332 -18.62 -14.53 1.04
CA SER A 332 -19.40 -14.63 2.27
C SER A 332 -18.56 -14.63 3.54
N ASN A 333 -17.33 -15.19 3.46
CA ASN A 333 -16.37 -15.22 4.56
C ASN A 333 -15.27 -14.17 4.41
N TYR A 334 -15.37 -13.33 3.38
CA TYR A 334 -14.41 -12.29 3.10
C TYR A 334 -14.55 -11.19 4.14
N MET A 335 -13.70 -11.27 5.15
CA MET A 335 -13.59 -10.21 6.13
C MET A 335 -12.57 -9.20 5.67
N LEU A 336 -12.94 -7.96 5.78
CA LEU A 336 -12.22 -6.81 5.26
C LEU A 336 -10.84 -6.57 5.72
N TYR A 337 -10.47 -7.22 6.76
CA TYR A 337 -9.23 -6.94 7.43
C TYR A 337 -8.26 -8.04 7.03
N GLY A 338 -7.33 -7.73 6.16
CA GLY A 338 -6.29 -8.67 5.72
C GLY A 338 -5.78 -9.51 6.89
N ASN A 339 -5.68 -10.82 6.72
CA ASN A 339 -5.22 -11.83 7.68
C ASN A 339 -6.22 -12.34 8.74
N TYR A 340 -7.52 -12.20 8.52
CA TYR A 340 -8.48 -12.83 9.41
C TYR A 340 -8.80 -14.28 9.03
N SER A 341 -7.87 -15.18 9.23
CA SER A 341 -8.18 -16.62 9.23
C SER A 341 -8.84 -17.09 10.54
N ASP A 342 -8.81 -16.26 11.59
CA ASP A 342 -9.05 -16.72 12.95
C ASP A 342 -10.19 -16.03 13.72
N MET A 343 -10.97 -15.15 13.08
CA MET A 343 -12.13 -14.61 13.78
C MET A 343 -13.31 -15.57 13.75
N PRO A 344 -13.78 -16.01 14.93
CA PRO A 344 -15.02 -16.75 15.01
C PRO A 344 -16.16 -15.85 14.52
N ASN A 345 -17.03 -16.40 13.67
CA ASN A 345 -18.37 -15.93 13.29
C ASN A 345 -18.94 -14.73 14.08
N SER A 346 -18.27 -13.57 14.07
CA SER A 346 -18.93 -12.36 14.48
C SER A 346 -20.08 -12.15 13.51
N LYS A 347 -21.30 -12.08 13.99
CA LYS A 347 -22.46 -11.57 13.26
C LYS A 347 -22.19 -10.09 12.93
N ILE A 348 -21.19 -9.84 12.09
CA ILE A 348 -20.98 -8.51 11.55
C ILE A 348 -22.19 -8.25 10.68
N ASP A 349 -22.75 -7.09 10.83
CA ASP A 349 -23.87 -6.57 10.09
C ASP A 349 -23.66 -6.84 8.60
N THR A 350 -24.14 -8.00 8.15
CA THR A 350 -23.99 -8.49 6.77
C THR A 350 -25.10 -7.96 5.87
N ASP A 351 -26.06 -7.21 6.43
CA ASP A 351 -27.23 -6.77 5.68
C ASP A 351 -26.86 -5.92 4.47
N PHE A 352 -25.84 -5.05 4.59
CA PHE A 352 -25.37 -4.27 3.45
C PHE A 352 -24.65 -5.12 2.38
N MET A 353 -24.13 -6.31 2.70
CA MET A 353 -23.50 -7.24 1.75
C MET A 353 -24.51 -8.14 1.04
N LYS A 354 -25.74 -8.19 1.50
CA LYS A 354 -26.80 -9.02 0.93
C LYS A 354 -26.92 -8.89 -0.60
N PRO A 355 -26.89 -7.70 -1.20
CA PRO A 355 -26.97 -7.57 -2.67
C PRO A 355 -25.84 -8.28 -3.42
N ILE A 356 -24.63 -8.32 -2.85
CA ILE A 356 -23.51 -9.06 -3.46
C ILE A 356 -23.75 -10.56 -3.34
N TYR A 357 -24.27 -11.03 -2.21
CA TYR A 357 -24.62 -12.45 -2.04
C TYR A 357 -25.73 -12.87 -3.00
N GLU A 358 -26.74 -12.03 -3.24
CA GLU A 358 -27.79 -12.29 -4.21
C GLU A 358 -27.26 -12.39 -5.66
N ILE A 359 -26.27 -11.54 -6.01
CA ILE A 359 -25.55 -11.63 -7.29
C ILE A 359 -24.82 -12.98 -7.40
N LEU A 360 -24.12 -13.39 -6.35
CA LEU A 360 -23.38 -14.65 -6.34
C LEU A 360 -24.33 -15.87 -6.44
N ASP A 361 -25.43 -15.85 -5.70
CA ASP A 361 -26.42 -16.92 -5.71
C ASP A 361 -27.08 -17.07 -7.09
N LYS A 362 -27.35 -15.96 -7.80
CA LYS A 362 -27.85 -15.96 -9.18
C LYS A 362 -26.94 -16.74 -10.14
N TYR A 363 -25.64 -16.73 -9.86
CA TYR A 363 -24.63 -17.35 -10.73
C TYR A 363 -23.91 -18.55 -10.09
N LYS A 364 -24.52 -19.14 -9.07
CA LYS A 364 -23.97 -20.33 -8.39
C LYS A 364 -23.60 -21.45 -9.38
N GLY A 365 -22.44 -22.03 -9.20
CA GLY A 365 -21.91 -23.09 -10.05
C GLY A 365 -21.18 -22.61 -11.31
N LYS A 366 -21.06 -21.30 -11.50
CA LYS A 366 -20.26 -20.69 -12.59
C LYS A 366 -19.01 -20.04 -12.06
N VAL A 367 -18.03 -19.86 -12.92
CA VAL A 367 -16.92 -18.93 -12.65
C VAL A 367 -17.45 -17.50 -12.80
N ILE A 368 -17.26 -16.67 -11.77
CA ILE A 368 -17.77 -15.30 -11.76
C ILE A 368 -16.59 -14.34 -11.83
N TYR A 369 -16.65 -13.42 -12.79
CA TYR A 369 -15.69 -12.34 -12.94
C TYR A 369 -16.40 -11.01 -12.64
N LEU A 370 -16.13 -10.44 -11.46
CA LEU A 370 -16.66 -9.13 -11.08
C LEU A 370 -15.70 -8.04 -11.55
N ASP A 371 -16.23 -7.06 -12.29
CA ASP A 371 -15.50 -5.90 -12.80
C ASP A 371 -16.07 -4.63 -12.18
N PHE A 372 -15.29 -3.94 -11.35
CA PHE A 372 -15.65 -2.68 -10.75
C PHE A 372 -14.96 -1.51 -11.47
N TRP A 373 -15.74 -0.55 -11.93
CA TRP A 373 -15.27 0.57 -12.73
C TRP A 373 -16.03 1.87 -12.46
N THR A 374 -15.60 2.99 -13.03
CA THR A 374 -16.35 4.25 -13.00
C THR A 374 -16.38 4.89 -14.38
N THR A 375 -17.38 5.75 -14.64
CA THR A 375 -17.54 6.41 -15.94
C THR A 375 -16.40 7.37 -16.29
N SER A 376 -15.69 7.87 -15.30
CA SER A 376 -14.56 8.80 -15.43
C SER A 376 -13.18 8.13 -15.36
N CYS A 377 -13.11 6.80 -15.48
CA CYS A 377 -11.87 6.04 -15.33
C CYS A 377 -11.30 5.63 -16.72
N PRO A 378 -10.33 6.36 -17.29
CA PRO A 378 -9.78 6.04 -18.62
C PRO A 378 -9.16 4.65 -18.72
N PRO A 379 -8.39 4.14 -17.71
CA PRO A 379 -7.89 2.76 -17.76
C PRO A 379 -9.01 1.72 -17.75
N CYS A 380 -10.14 1.99 -17.07
CA CYS A 380 -11.30 1.09 -17.09
C CYS A 380 -11.90 1.02 -18.49
N LEU A 381 -12.12 2.18 -19.13
CA LEU A 381 -12.71 2.23 -20.47
C LEU A 381 -11.85 1.51 -21.52
N LYS A 382 -10.54 1.49 -21.35
CA LYS A 382 -9.61 0.73 -22.22
C LYS A 382 -9.78 -0.78 -22.08
N GLU A 383 -10.21 -1.26 -20.93
CA GLU A 383 -10.42 -2.70 -20.68
C GLU A 383 -11.75 -3.22 -21.20
N MET A 384 -12.70 -2.37 -21.60
CA MET A 384 -14.04 -2.81 -22.04
C MET A 384 -14.01 -3.65 -23.33
N GLU A 385 -13.16 -3.31 -24.31
CA GLU A 385 -13.00 -4.14 -25.52
C GLU A 385 -12.31 -5.49 -25.20
N PRO A 386 -11.21 -5.55 -24.44
CA PRO A 386 -10.69 -6.80 -23.91
C PRO A 386 -11.73 -7.63 -23.12
N LEU A 387 -12.57 -7.00 -22.30
CA LEU A 387 -13.62 -7.65 -21.53
C LEU A 387 -14.63 -8.38 -22.44
N LYS A 388 -15.08 -7.72 -23.49
CA LYS A 388 -15.98 -8.35 -24.49
C LYS A 388 -15.32 -9.50 -25.24
N LYS A 389 -14.04 -9.38 -25.55
CA LYS A 389 -13.26 -10.46 -26.18
C LYS A 389 -13.14 -11.66 -25.24
N LEU A 390 -12.75 -11.40 -24.00
CA LEU A 390 -12.65 -12.41 -22.96
C LEU A 390 -13.97 -13.14 -22.78
N ARG A 391 -15.09 -12.39 -22.77
CA ARG A 391 -16.44 -12.98 -22.64
C ARG A 391 -16.79 -13.96 -23.75
N LYS A 392 -16.43 -13.63 -25.00
CA LYS A 392 -16.74 -14.46 -26.19
C LYS A 392 -16.03 -15.82 -26.19
N GLU A 393 -15.00 -15.97 -25.39
CA GLU A 393 -14.21 -17.20 -25.32
C GLU A 393 -14.87 -18.30 -24.46
N TYR A 394 -15.92 -17.95 -23.70
CA TYR A 394 -16.56 -18.87 -22.76
C TYR A 394 -18.07 -19.00 -22.99
N SER A 395 -18.62 -20.18 -22.64
CA SER A 395 -20.06 -20.35 -22.56
C SER A 395 -20.66 -19.49 -21.44
N PRO A 396 -21.81 -18.81 -21.64
CA PRO A 396 -22.54 -18.16 -20.54
C PRO A 396 -22.97 -19.08 -19.43
N GLY A 397 -22.97 -20.41 -19.71
CA GLY A 397 -23.23 -21.45 -18.72
C GLY A 397 -22.06 -21.64 -17.74
N ASP A 398 -20.84 -21.40 -18.19
CA ASP A 398 -19.62 -21.67 -17.43
C ASP A 398 -19.02 -20.43 -16.78
N VAL A 399 -19.02 -19.29 -17.50
CA VAL A 399 -18.42 -18.04 -17.03
C VAL A 399 -19.41 -16.90 -17.19
N VAL A 400 -19.55 -16.09 -16.16
CA VAL A 400 -20.33 -14.85 -16.19
C VAL A 400 -19.44 -13.67 -15.76
N ILE A 401 -19.63 -12.55 -16.46
CA ILE A 401 -19.03 -11.28 -16.10
C ILE A 401 -20.12 -10.40 -15.47
N VAL A 402 -19.87 -9.89 -14.28
CA VAL A 402 -20.73 -8.89 -13.64
C VAL A 402 -19.97 -7.58 -13.60
N SER A 403 -20.34 -6.65 -14.47
CA SER A 403 -19.69 -5.34 -14.62
C SER A 403 -20.46 -4.30 -13.82
N ILE A 404 -19.85 -3.80 -12.75
CA ILE A 404 -20.46 -2.93 -11.75
C ILE A 404 -19.87 -1.52 -11.87
N CYS A 405 -20.68 -0.56 -12.29
CA CYS A 405 -20.28 0.83 -12.30
C CYS A 405 -20.44 1.46 -10.92
N ALA A 406 -19.34 1.82 -10.31
CA ALA A 406 -19.22 2.30 -8.94
C ALA A 406 -19.10 3.84 -8.82
N GLY A 407 -19.44 4.59 -9.87
CA GLY A 407 -19.37 6.05 -9.82
C GLY A 407 -19.65 6.75 -11.14
N GLY A 408 -19.96 8.04 -11.05
CA GLY A 408 -20.42 8.88 -12.13
C GLY A 408 -21.96 9.02 -12.16
N SER A 409 -22.55 9.65 -13.19
CA SER A 409 -23.99 9.72 -13.29
C SER A 409 -24.59 8.47 -13.96
N LYS A 410 -25.79 8.05 -13.53
CA LYS A 410 -26.49 6.90 -14.12
C LYS A 410 -26.70 7.10 -15.63
N LYS A 411 -27.05 8.31 -16.05
CA LYS A 411 -27.19 8.64 -17.47
C LYS A 411 -25.90 8.44 -18.26
N THR A 412 -24.77 8.90 -17.74
CA THR A 412 -23.45 8.70 -18.39
C THR A 412 -23.11 7.21 -18.48
N TRP A 413 -23.45 6.44 -17.45
CA TRP A 413 -23.28 4.99 -17.46
C TRP A 413 -24.14 4.31 -18.53
N GLU A 414 -25.43 4.63 -18.61
CA GLU A 414 -26.32 4.08 -19.62
C GLU A 414 -25.82 4.38 -21.05
N ASP A 415 -25.39 5.63 -21.29
CA ASP A 415 -24.83 6.03 -22.59
C ASP A 415 -23.53 5.26 -22.92
N LEU A 416 -22.68 5.03 -21.91
CA LEU A 416 -21.44 4.25 -22.08
C LEU A 416 -21.72 2.77 -22.33
N VAL A 417 -22.60 2.15 -21.56
CA VAL A 417 -22.99 0.75 -21.71
C VAL A 417 -23.52 0.49 -23.12
N LYS A 418 -24.38 1.40 -23.63
CA LYS A 418 -24.92 1.33 -24.99
C LYS A 418 -23.83 1.56 -26.06
N ARG A 419 -23.02 2.63 -25.90
CA ARG A 419 -21.95 2.97 -26.86
C ARG A 419 -20.87 1.90 -26.96
N LEU A 420 -20.52 1.29 -25.85
CA LEU A 420 -19.50 0.24 -25.76
C LEU A 420 -20.05 -1.16 -26.04
N ASP A 421 -21.36 -1.27 -26.26
CA ASP A 421 -22.05 -2.56 -26.54
C ASP A 421 -21.71 -3.60 -25.45
N LEU A 422 -21.93 -3.24 -24.19
CA LEU A 422 -21.63 -4.13 -23.06
C LEU A 422 -22.79 -5.07 -22.72
N GLN A 423 -24.01 -4.80 -23.18
CA GLN A 423 -25.18 -5.63 -22.96
C GLN A 423 -25.14 -6.86 -23.87
N GLN A 424 -24.31 -7.83 -23.53
CA GLN A 424 -24.13 -9.08 -24.28
C GLN A 424 -24.48 -10.30 -23.42
N PRO A 425 -24.89 -11.43 -24.00
CA PRO A 425 -25.11 -12.67 -23.26
C PRO A 425 -23.90 -13.02 -22.41
N GLY A 426 -24.08 -13.14 -21.07
CA GLY A 426 -23.05 -13.45 -20.11
C GLY A 426 -22.25 -12.25 -19.59
N ILE A 427 -22.66 -11.02 -19.92
CA ILE A 427 -22.28 -9.80 -19.20
C ILE A 427 -23.52 -9.24 -18.53
N ASP A 428 -23.50 -9.12 -17.22
CA ASP A 428 -24.52 -8.45 -16.42
C ASP A 428 -23.99 -7.07 -16.03
N CYS A 429 -24.63 -6.00 -16.52
CA CYS A 429 -24.20 -4.64 -16.29
C CYS A 429 -25.06 -4.00 -15.20
N LEU A 430 -24.46 -3.65 -14.09
CA LEU A 430 -25.13 -3.05 -12.94
C LEU A 430 -24.55 -1.64 -12.65
N TYR A 431 -25.42 -0.74 -12.26
CA TYR A 431 -25.03 0.54 -11.71
C TYR A 431 -25.14 0.49 -10.19
N GLN A 432 -24.32 1.24 -9.47
CA GLN A 432 -24.28 1.20 -8.00
C GLN A 432 -25.65 1.26 -7.32
N THR A 433 -26.58 2.10 -7.81
CA THR A 433 -27.92 2.21 -7.22
C THR A 433 -28.86 1.07 -7.57
N ASP A 434 -28.50 0.21 -8.52
CA ASP A 434 -29.23 -1.03 -8.80
C ASP A 434 -28.87 -2.13 -7.78
N ILE A 435 -27.79 -1.90 -7.01
CA ILE A 435 -27.28 -2.83 -5.99
C ILE A 435 -27.76 -2.38 -4.60
N SER A 436 -27.52 -1.10 -4.23
CA SER A 436 -27.92 -0.55 -2.94
C SER A 436 -27.90 0.98 -2.95
N ASP A 437 -28.37 1.62 -1.87
CA ASP A 437 -28.14 3.05 -1.69
C ASP A 437 -26.63 3.40 -1.65
N GLU A 438 -26.30 4.66 -1.92
CA GLU A 438 -24.91 5.09 -2.08
C GLU A 438 -24.04 4.82 -0.85
N ASN A 439 -24.58 5.04 0.36
CA ASN A 439 -23.84 4.80 1.60
C ASN A 439 -23.57 3.30 1.83
N SER A 440 -24.58 2.47 1.59
CA SER A 440 -24.44 1.01 1.70
C SER A 440 -23.52 0.46 0.63
N PHE A 441 -23.58 1.00 -0.59
CA PHE A 441 -22.66 0.61 -1.66
C PHE A 441 -21.21 0.96 -1.34
N TYR A 442 -20.96 2.14 -0.75
CA TYR A 442 -19.62 2.49 -0.29
C TYR A 442 -19.08 1.53 0.77
N LYS A 443 -19.95 1.06 1.69
CA LYS A 443 -19.58 0.00 2.65
C LYS A 443 -19.23 -1.31 1.94
N ILE A 444 -19.99 -1.69 0.89
CA ILE A 444 -19.68 -2.87 0.07
C ILE A 444 -18.29 -2.75 -0.55
N LEU A 445 -17.97 -1.61 -1.18
CA LEU A 445 -16.65 -1.40 -1.79
C LEU A 445 -15.52 -1.53 -0.77
N ASN A 446 -15.69 -0.92 0.40
CA ASN A 446 -14.74 -1.05 1.50
C ASN A 446 -14.64 -2.49 1.98
N ARG A 447 -15.77 -3.21 2.04
CA ARG A 447 -15.83 -4.61 2.45
C ARG A 447 -15.13 -5.54 1.46
N LEU A 448 -15.13 -5.22 0.20
CA LEU A 448 -14.41 -5.91 -0.86
C LEU A 448 -12.98 -5.37 -1.07
N GLU A 449 -12.49 -4.50 -0.17
CA GLU A 449 -11.15 -3.89 -0.23
C GLU A 449 -10.83 -3.19 -1.56
N LEU A 450 -11.84 -2.55 -2.17
CA LEU A 450 -11.61 -1.79 -3.40
C LEU A 450 -10.91 -0.48 -3.08
N LYS A 451 -9.65 -0.38 -3.45
CA LYS A 451 -8.82 0.81 -3.22
C LYS A 451 -8.63 1.70 -4.46
N GLY A 452 -9.25 1.34 -5.57
CA GLY A 452 -9.15 2.08 -6.84
C GLY A 452 -9.76 1.33 -8.00
N TYR A 453 -9.82 1.98 -9.17
CA TYR A 453 -10.42 1.42 -10.39
C TYR A 453 -9.39 1.38 -11.54
N PRO A 454 -9.50 0.38 -12.45
CA PRO A 454 -10.38 -0.77 -12.39
C PRO A 454 -10.00 -1.75 -11.27
N HIS A 455 -10.99 -2.47 -10.74
CA HIS A 455 -10.77 -3.51 -9.74
C HIS A 455 -11.57 -4.75 -10.11
N TYR A 456 -10.96 -5.91 -9.97
CA TYR A 456 -11.55 -7.17 -10.40
C TYR A 456 -11.54 -8.19 -9.27
N LEU A 457 -12.58 -9.03 -9.23
CA LEU A 457 -12.60 -10.24 -8.40
C LEU A 457 -12.88 -11.42 -9.31
N LEU A 458 -12.08 -12.46 -9.19
CA LEU A 458 -12.31 -13.73 -9.87
C LEU A 458 -12.71 -14.78 -8.84
N LEU A 459 -13.89 -15.36 -9.02
CA LEU A 459 -14.46 -16.39 -8.14
C LEU A 459 -14.57 -17.70 -8.89
N ASN A 460 -14.28 -18.79 -8.19
CA ASN A 460 -14.52 -20.15 -8.71
C ASN A 460 -16.00 -20.53 -8.64
N ARG A 461 -16.33 -21.76 -9.05
CA ARG A 461 -17.71 -22.28 -9.09
C ARG A 461 -18.37 -22.40 -7.72
N GLU A 462 -17.58 -22.49 -6.65
CA GLU A 462 -18.01 -22.51 -5.25
C GLU A 462 -18.19 -21.09 -4.65
N GLY A 463 -17.91 -20.04 -5.43
CA GLY A 463 -17.99 -18.64 -4.96
C GLY A 463 -16.78 -18.20 -4.13
N ILE A 464 -15.67 -18.94 -4.21
CA ILE A 464 -14.41 -18.61 -3.52
C ILE A 464 -13.65 -17.61 -4.36
N ILE A 465 -13.21 -16.50 -3.76
CA ILE A 465 -12.33 -15.55 -4.43
C ILE A 465 -10.96 -16.21 -4.61
N VAL A 466 -10.56 -16.41 -5.85
CA VAL A 466 -9.28 -17.02 -6.22
C VAL A 466 -8.26 -15.98 -6.69
N ASP A 467 -8.73 -14.77 -7.08
CA ASP A 467 -7.87 -13.65 -7.42
C ASP A 467 -8.62 -12.32 -7.30
N TYR A 468 -7.90 -11.23 -7.06
CA TYR A 468 -8.52 -9.91 -6.91
C TYR A 468 -7.53 -8.76 -7.20
N GLY A 469 -8.06 -7.55 -7.37
CA GLY A 469 -7.30 -6.32 -7.53
C GLY A 469 -7.17 -5.84 -8.96
N THR A 470 -6.17 -5.03 -9.24
CA THR A 470 -5.97 -4.41 -10.56
C THR A 470 -5.24 -5.31 -11.55
N VAL A 471 -4.93 -6.52 -11.17
CA VAL A 471 -3.99 -7.42 -11.87
C VAL A 471 -4.66 -8.47 -12.71
N VAL A 472 -5.91 -8.81 -12.41
CA VAL A 472 -6.71 -9.74 -13.22
C VAL A 472 -7.44 -8.95 -14.30
N ARG A 473 -6.68 -8.21 -15.13
CA ARG A 473 -7.26 -7.40 -16.20
C ARG A 473 -7.73 -8.26 -17.37
N PRO A 474 -8.84 -7.90 -18.01
CA PRO A 474 -9.29 -8.59 -19.21
C PRO A 474 -8.23 -8.66 -20.32
N SER A 475 -7.39 -7.63 -20.44
CA SER A 475 -6.30 -7.57 -21.43
C SER A 475 -5.08 -8.42 -21.06
N ASP A 476 -4.97 -8.91 -19.82
CA ASP A 476 -3.83 -9.73 -19.39
C ASP A 476 -4.06 -11.21 -19.78
N PRO A 477 -3.15 -11.82 -20.58
CA PRO A 477 -3.28 -13.21 -20.98
C PRO A 477 -3.38 -14.20 -19.81
N ARG A 478 -2.82 -13.84 -18.65
CA ARG A 478 -2.88 -14.66 -17.44
C ARG A 478 -4.29 -14.78 -16.88
N THR A 479 -5.14 -13.77 -17.08
CA THR A 479 -6.56 -13.81 -16.68
C THR A 479 -7.29 -14.97 -17.35
N LYS A 480 -7.09 -15.13 -18.65
CA LYS A 480 -7.63 -16.28 -19.39
C LYS A 480 -7.09 -17.61 -18.87
N GLN A 481 -5.78 -17.71 -18.61
CA GLN A 481 -5.19 -18.94 -18.06
C GLN A 481 -5.80 -19.28 -16.70
N LYS A 482 -6.02 -18.30 -15.84
CA LYS A 482 -6.66 -18.49 -14.53
C LYS A 482 -8.11 -18.95 -14.67
N ILE A 483 -8.91 -18.29 -15.52
CA ILE A 483 -10.29 -18.73 -15.77
C ILE A 483 -10.31 -20.18 -16.27
N ASN A 484 -9.45 -20.53 -17.22
CA ASN A 484 -9.37 -21.89 -17.74
C ASN A 484 -9.04 -22.94 -16.66
N SER A 485 -8.25 -22.56 -15.65
CA SER A 485 -7.93 -23.47 -14.53
C SER A 485 -9.08 -23.66 -13.54
N LEU A 486 -10.18 -22.90 -13.67
CA LEU A 486 -11.37 -22.97 -12.81
C LEU A 486 -12.56 -23.68 -13.48
N LEU A 487 -12.45 -23.98 -14.78
CA LEU A 487 -13.47 -24.68 -15.56
C LEU A 487 -13.40 -26.18 -15.41
#